data_689f0f64dc58cc956572991e21372e72
#
_entry.id   689f0f64dc58cc956572991e21372e72
#
_cell.length_a   1.000
_cell.length_b   1.000
_cell.length_c   1.000
_cell.angle_alpha   90.00
_cell.angle_beta   90.00
_cell.angle_gamma   90.00
#
_symmetry.space_group_name_H-M   'P 1'
#
loop_
_entity.id
_entity.type
_entity.pdbx_description
1 polymer ?
#
loop_
_entity_poly.entity_id
_entity_poly.type
_entity_poly.pdbx_seq_one_letter_code
_entity_poly.pdbx_strand_id
1 'polypeptide(L)'
;MAQSQNSTVDFTAKATSFHGLATYGDILIGNKAFEFYNQKNPEDYIQIPWDQIDHVAASVLGRTKSVSRFAIFTKSNGNYSFSTRDNKAALRAIREFIGEEKLVRSPSFWFVFKHGLMAIPQLPRLIKESFIKKK
;
A
#
# COMPACT_ATOMS: atom_id res chain seq x y z
N MET A 1 9.53 -21.38 9.99
CA MET A 1 9.19 -20.08 10.53
C MET A 1 9.63 -18.96 9.58
N ALA A 2 8.75 -18.02 9.34
CA ALA A 2 9.08 -16.94 8.41
C ALA A 2 10.23 -16.12 8.97
N GLN A 3 11.14 -15.75 8.10
CA GLN A 3 12.30 -14.98 8.50
C GLN A 3 12.28 -13.64 7.77
N SER A 4 12.45 -12.57 8.54
CA SER A 4 12.45 -11.23 7.99
C SER A 4 13.65 -11.01 7.08
N GLN A 5 13.42 -10.26 6.00
CA GLN A 5 14.48 -9.84 5.12
C GLN A 5 15.23 -8.63 5.68
N ASN A 6 14.61 -7.93 6.63
CA ASN A 6 15.20 -6.73 7.20
C ASN A 6 16.21 -7.08 8.28
N SER A 7 17.31 -6.37 8.30
CA SER A 7 18.22 -6.47 9.43
C SER A 7 17.93 -5.39 10.49
N THR A 8 17.29 -4.29 10.08
CA THR A 8 16.78 -3.29 11.00
C THR A 8 15.37 -2.93 10.62
N VAL A 9 14.54 -2.63 11.61
CA VAL A 9 13.14 -2.28 11.38
C VAL A 9 12.93 -0.86 11.88
N ASP A 10 12.47 0.00 10.98
CA ASP A 10 12.27 1.41 11.30
C ASP A 10 10.86 1.71 11.78
N PHE A 11 9.89 0.90 11.39
CA PHE A 11 8.50 1.16 11.72
C PHE A 11 7.74 -0.15 11.75
N THR A 12 6.88 -0.31 12.74
CA THR A 12 6.00 -1.47 12.81
C THR A 12 4.64 -1.02 13.32
N ALA A 13 3.58 -1.67 12.84
CA ALA A 13 2.22 -1.33 13.25
C ALA A 13 1.29 -2.48 12.97
N LYS A 14 0.20 -2.52 13.72
CA LYS A 14 -0.88 -3.44 13.43
C LYS A 14 -1.51 -3.04 12.11
N ALA A 15 -1.85 -4.02 11.32
CA ALA A 15 -2.34 -3.78 9.97
C ALA A 15 -3.33 -4.83 9.54
N THR A 16 -4.13 -4.46 8.54
CA THR A 16 -5.01 -5.38 7.84
C THR A 16 -4.52 -5.49 6.42
N SER A 17 -4.37 -6.72 5.94
CA SER A 17 -4.04 -6.99 4.55
C SER A 17 -5.33 -7.34 3.81
N PHE A 18 -5.53 -6.74 2.64
CA PHE A 18 -6.72 -6.99 1.84
C PHE A 18 -6.43 -7.88 0.64
N HIS A 19 -5.35 -8.64 0.70
CA HIS A 19 -5.02 -9.56 -0.39
C HIS A 19 -5.86 -10.83 -0.21
N GLY A 20 -6.89 -10.93 -1.05
CA GLY A 20 -7.89 -11.98 -0.86
C GLY A 20 -8.82 -11.62 0.27
N LEU A 21 -9.01 -12.55 1.19
CA LEU A 21 -9.78 -12.26 2.39
C LEU A 21 -8.95 -11.38 3.30
N ALA A 22 -9.62 -10.49 4.02
CA ALA A 22 -8.92 -9.61 4.94
C ALA A 22 -8.25 -10.43 6.04
N THR A 23 -6.98 -10.16 6.27
CA THR A 23 -6.24 -10.80 7.35
C THR A 23 -5.58 -9.74 8.20
N TYR A 24 -5.42 -10.05 9.48
CA TYR A 24 -4.88 -9.11 10.44
C TYR A 24 -3.50 -9.53 10.88
N GLY A 25 -2.64 -8.56 11.08
CA GLY A 25 -1.29 -8.88 11.49
C GLY A 25 -0.47 -7.62 11.72
N ASP A 26 0.80 -7.72 11.41
CA ASP A 26 1.74 -6.64 11.66
C ASP A 26 2.52 -6.33 10.41
N ILE A 27 2.74 -5.03 10.14
CA ILE A 27 3.67 -4.66 9.10
C ILE A 27 4.99 -4.27 9.74
N LEU A 28 6.06 -4.56 9.00
CA LEU A 28 7.41 -4.16 9.36
C LEU A 28 8.00 -3.43 8.17
N ILE A 29 8.46 -2.22 8.42
CA ILE A 29 9.12 -1.42 7.40
C ILE A 29 10.55 -1.25 7.84
N GLY A 30 11.47 -1.86 7.12
CA GLY A 30 12.86 -1.88 7.50
C GLY A 30 13.77 -1.59 6.35
N ASN A 31 15.06 -1.86 6.56
CA ASN A 31 16.07 -1.41 5.61
C ASN A 31 16.07 -2.13 4.27
N LYS A 32 15.42 -3.28 4.17
CA LYS A 32 15.44 -4.03 2.92
C LYS A 32 14.08 -4.27 2.28
N ALA A 33 13.01 -4.26 3.07
CA ALA A 33 11.73 -4.66 2.53
C ALA A 33 10.58 -4.14 3.36
N PHE A 34 9.41 -4.10 2.71
CA PHE A 34 8.13 -3.98 3.39
C PHE A 34 7.64 -5.39 3.65
N GLU A 35 7.21 -5.66 4.88
CA GLU A 35 6.77 -7.01 5.25
C GLU A 35 5.45 -6.96 6.00
N PHE A 36 4.66 -8.01 5.83
CA PHE A 36 3.43 -8.21 6.58
C PHE A 36 3.41 -9.66 7.06
N TYR A 37 3.09 -9.85 8.32
CA TYR A 37 2.99 -11.17 8.91
C TYR A 37 1.60 -11.37 9.51
N ASN A 38 0.92 -12.43 9.08
CA ASN A 38 -0.39 -12.77 9.57
C ASN A 38 -0.31 -13.13 11.04
N GLN A 39 -1.16 -12.52 11.86
CA GLN A 39 -1.12 -12.70 13.30
C GLN A 39 -1.39 -14.16 13.71
N LYS A 40 -2.28 -14.82 12.99
CA LYS A 40 -2.63 -16.18 13.32
C LYS A 40 -1.65 -17.21 12.77
N ASN A 41 -1.01 -16.87 11.68
CA ASN A 41 -0.10 -17.79 11.02
C ASN A 41 1.04 -17.01 10.40
N PRO A 42 2.15 -16.82 11.12
CA PRO A 42 3.26 -16.03 10.58
C PRO A 42 3.89 -16.61 9.32
N GLU A 43 3.62 -17.87 9.01
CA GLU A 43 4.09 -18.43 7.74
C GLU A 43 3.30 -17.91 6.55
N ASP A 44 2.16 -17.29 6.80
CA ASP A 44 1.39 -16.62 5.77
C ASP A 44 1.82 -15.16 5.80
N TYR A 45 2.79 -14.82 4.98
CA TYR A 45 3.41 -13.51 5.03
C TYR A 45 3.59 -12.92 3.64
N ILE A 46 3.86 -11.63 3.62
CA ILE A 46 4.17 -10.89 2.40
C ILE A 46 5.48 -10.16 2.65
N GLN A 47 6.43 -10.32 1.74
CA GLN A 47 7.72 -9.63 1.82
C GLN A 47 7.99 -9.02 0.46
N ILE A 48 8.13 -7.70 0.43
CA ILE A 48 8.32 -6.96 -0.81
C ILE A 48 9.60 -6.14 -0.69
N PRO A 49 10.68 -6.58 -1.32
CA PRO A 49 11.91 -5.78 -1.32
C PRO A 49 11.67 -4.42 -1.97
N TRP A 50 12.34 -3.41 -1.48
CA TRP A 50 12.11 -2.05 -1.98
C TRP A 50 12.32 -1.92 -3.47
N ASP A 51 13.27 -2.64 -4.02
CA ASP A 51 13.55 -2.55 -5.46
C ASP A 51 12.49 -3.23 -6.32
N GLN A 52 11.58 -3.98 -5.71
CA GLN A 52 10.48 -4.60 -6.44
C GLN A 52 9.23 -3.73 -6.44
N ILE A 53 9.26 -2.60 -5.79
CA ILE A 53 8.09 -1.72 -5.71
C ILE A 53 8.11 -0.74 -6.87
N ASP A 54 7.05 -0.76 -7.66
CA ASP A 54 6.88 0.21 -8.73
C ASP A 54 6.42 1.54 -8.16
N HIS A 55 5.36 1.51 -7.38
CA HIS A 55 4.87 2.71 -6.70
C HIS A 55 3.91 2.31 -5.60
N VAL A 56 3.57 3.26 -4.75
CA VAL A 56 2.61 3.08 -3.67
C VAL A 56 1.52 4.12 -3.81
N ALA A 57 0.27 3.69 -3.81
CA ALA A 57 -0.86 4.58 -3.96
C ALA A 57 -1.59 4.71 -2.64
N ALA A 58 -1.79 5.93 -2.20
CA ALA A 58 -2.51 6.22 -0.95
C ALA A 58 -3.93 6.64 -1.29
N SER A 59 -4.90 5.96 -0.70
CA SER A 59 -6.32 6.32 -0.86
C SER A 59 -6.66 7.41 0.12
N VAL A 60 -6.88 8.60 -0.40
CA VAL A 60 -7.12 9.79 0.40
C VAL A 60 -8.61 10.08 0.46
N LEU A 61 -9.11 10.31 1.66
CA LEU A 61 -10.52 10.60 1.86
C LEU A 61 -10.75 12.10 1.79
N GLY A 62 -11.35 12.51 0.70
CA GLY A 62 -11.91 13.85 0.50
C GLY A 62 -11.19 14.98 1.18
N ARG A 63 -11.96 15.79 1.86
CA ARG A 63 -11.43 17.00 2.46
C ARG A 63 -10.51 16.76 3.64
N THR A 64 -10.74 15.69 4.36
CA THR A 64 -9.95 15.44 5.56
C THR A 64 -8.53 15.05 5.23
N LYS A 65 -8.31 14.60 3.99
CA LYS A 65 -7.00 14.13 3.56
C LYS A 65 -6.48 12.99 4.42
N SER A 66 -7.38 12.32 5.14
CA SER A 66 -6.96 11.13 5.85
C SER A 66 -6.78 10.00 4.86
N VAL A 67 -5.90 9.08 5.21
CA VAL A 67 -5.57 7.96 4.34
C VAL A 67 -6.27 6.72 4.87
N SER A 68 -7.20 6.18 4.08
CA SER A 68 -7.96 5.02 4.53
C SER A 68 -7.18 3.72 4.35
N ARG A 69 -6.36 3.66 3.30
CA ARG A 69 -5.52 2.50 3.04
C ARG A 69 -4.49 2.89 1.99
N PHE A 70 -3.54 2.02 1.77
CA PHE A 70 -2.59 2.22 0.68
C PHE A 70 -2.36 0.89 -0.02
N ALA A 71 -1.90 0.98 -1.27
CA ALA A 71 -1.63 -0.20 -2.06
C ALA A 71 -0.20 -0.12 -2.58
N ILE A 72 0.50 -1.23 -2.48
CA ILE A 72 1.87 -1.34 -2.98
C ILE A 72 1.80 -2.08 -4.31
N PHE A 73 2.19 -1.39 -5.37
CA PHE A 73 2.21 -1.96 -6.70
C PHE A 73 3.60 -2.44 -7.02
N THR A 74 3.73 -3.74 -7.25
CA THR A 74 5.03 -4.34 -7.52
C THR A 74 5.27 -4.41 -9.01
N LYS A 75 6.53 -4.62 -9.37
CA LYS A 75 6.91 -4.66 -10.77
C LYS A 75 6.44 -5.92 -11.48
N SER A 76 6.24 -7.01 -10.74
CA SER A 76 5.92 -8.27 -11.40
C SER A 76 4.85 -9.11 -10.70
N ASN A 77 4.46 -8.77 -9.49
CA ASN A 77 3.56 -9.63 -8.71
C ASN A 77 2.23 -8.99 -8.36
N GLY A 78 1.82 -7.98 -9.11
CA GLY A 78 0.56 -7.32 -8.84
C GLY A 78 0.65 -6.34 -7.69
N ASN A 79 -0.45 -6.19 -6.97
CA ASN A 79 -0.49 -5.21 -5.91
C ASN A 79 -1.03 -5.81 -4.62
N TYR A 80 -0.72 -5.14 -3.52
CA TYR A 80 -1.12 -5.56 -2.18
C TYR A 80 -1.61 -4.35 -1.43
N SER A 81 -2.81 -4.43 -0.85
CA SER A 81 -3.42 -3.31 -0.14
C SER A 81 -3.41 -3.55 1.35
N PHE A 82 -3.16 -2.49 2.10
CA PHE A 82 -3.06 -2.55 3.56
C PHE A 82 -3.71 -1.35 4.19
N SER A 83 -4.17 -1.53 5.42
CA SER A 83 -4.58 -0.41 6.25
C SER A 83 -3.96 -0.62 7.62
N THR A 84 -3.39 0.44 8.18
CA THR A 84 -2.75 0.37 9.48
C THR A 84 -3.43 1.33 10.44
N ARG A 85 -3.02 1.30 11.69
CA ARG A 85 -3.53 2.26 12.66
C ARG A 85 -3.11 3.67 12.34
N ASP A 86 -1.97 3.83 11.68
CA ASP A 86 -1.49 5.15 11.30
C ASP A 86 -0.90 5.06 9.90
N ASN A 87 -1.79 5.18 8.93
CA ASN A 87 -1.38 5.05 7.53
C ASN A 87 -0.40 6.14 7.11
N LYS A 88 -0.55 7.33 7.65
CA LYS A 88 0.36 8.41 7.27
C LYS A 88 1.77 8.15 7.78
N ALA A 89 1.89 7.65 9.00
CA ALA A 89 3.21 7.32 9.53
C ALA A 89 3.84 6.17 8.75
N ALA A 90 3.02 5.18 8.38
CA ALA A 90 3.53 4.07 7.56
C ALA A 90 4.04 4.58 6.22
N LEU A 91 3.28 5.47 5.59
CA LEU A 91 3.68 6.01 4.30
C LEU A 91 4.94 6.86 4.40
N ARG A 92 5.09 7.60 5.49
CA ARG A 92 6.32 8.37 5.68
C ARG A 92 7.52 7.43 5.80
N ALA A 93 7.36 6.32 6.50
CA ALA A 93 8.44 5.36 6.62
C ALA A 93 8.77 4.72 5.28
N ILE A 94 7.75 4.38 4.50
CA ILE A 94 7.95 3.81 3.17
C ILE A 94 8.68 4.81 2.28
N ARG A 95 8.30 6.08 2.36
CA ARG A 95 8.88 7.11 1.53
C ARG A 95 10.39 7.22 1.70
N GLU A 96 10.88 6.95 2.92
CA GLU A 96 12.30 7.02 3.16
C GLU A 96 13.09 6.03 2.30
N PHE A 97 12.45 4.97 1.86
CA PHE A 97 13.13 3.94 1.09
C PHE A 97 12.86 4.02 -0.40
N ILE A 98 11.68 4.45 -0.82
CA ILE A 98 11.35 4.45 -2.24
C ILE A 98 11.36 5.84 -2.87
N GLY A 99 11.36 6.88 -2.05
CA GLY A 99 11.35 8.23 -2.57
C GLY A 99 9.94 8.77 -2.75
N GLU A 100 9.85 10.08 -2.76
CA GLU A 100 8.56 10.76 -2.83
C GLU A 100 7.87 10.57 -4.18
N GLU A 101 8.65 10.47 -5.24
CA GLU A 101 8.08 10.38 -6.57
C GLU A 101 7.34 9.06 -6.80
N LYS A 102 7.58 8.06 -5.98
CA LYS A 102 6.87 6.80 -6.10
C LYS A 102 5.63 6.72 -5.21
N LEU A 103 5.37 7.76 -4.45
CA LEU A 103 4.14 7.85 -3.67
C LEU A 103 3.13 8.65 -4.44
N VAL A 104 1.97 8.07 -4.74
CA VAL A 104 0.92 8.77 -5.46
C VAL A 104 -0.34 8.78 -4.62
N ARG A 105 -1.14 9.82 -4.80
CA ARG A 105 -2.44 9.91 -4.17
C ARG A 105 -3.49 9.51 -5.17
N SER A 106 -4.51 8.86 -4.68
CA SER A 106 -5.67 8.58 -5.52
C SER A 106 -6.92 8.71 -4.67
N PRO A 107 -8.06 9.01 -5.29
CA PRO A 107 -9.32 9.02 -4.55
C PRO A 107 -9.55 7.64 -3.97
N SER A 108 -10.19 7.59 -2.81
CA SER A 108 -10.52 6.31 -2.24
C SER A 108 -11.47 5.58 -3.20
N PHE A 109 -11.48 4.27 -3.11
CA PHE A 109 -12.39 3.49 -3.92
C PHE A 109 -13.83 3.94 -3.72
N TRP A 110 -14.19 4.23 -2.47
CA TRP A 110 -15.53 4.67 -2.17
C TRP A 110 -15.86 5.97 -2.87
N PHE A 111 -14.93 6.91 -2.87
CA PHE A 111 -15.13 8.18 -3.54
C PHE A 111 -15.35 7.96 -5.03
N VAL A 112 -14.51 7.15 -5.63
CA VAL A 112 -14.63 6.86 -7.05
C VAL A 112 -15.97 6.22 -7.36
N PHE A 113 -16.37 5.24 -6.56
CA PHE A 113 -17.63 4.57 -6.76
C PHE A 113 -18.81 5.52 -6.63
N LYS A 114 -18.78 6.35 -5.59
CA LYS A 114 -19.89 7.25 -5.32
C LYS A 114 -20.10 8.28 -6.42
N HIS A 115 -19.03 8.76 -7.01
CA HIS A 115 -19.11 9.76 -8.07
C HIS A 115 -18.91 9.15 -9.44
N GLY A 116 -18.72 7.89 -9.50
CA GLY A 116 -18.15 7.26 -10.66
C GLY A 116 -19.03 7.16 -11.86
N LEU A 117 -20.33 7.01 -11.66
CA LEU A 117 -21.20 6.86 -12.81
C LEU A 117 -21.11 8.06 -13.72
N MET A 118 -20.97 9.21 -13.14
CA MET A 118 -20.83 10.43 -13.92
C MET A 118 -19.46 10.54 -14.56
N ALA A 119 -18.49 9.91 -13.95
CA ALA A 119 -17.12 10.06 -14.39
C ALA A 119 -16.57 8.83 -15.09
N ILE A 120 -17.38 7.83 -15.29
CA ILE A 120 -16.90 6.59 -15.88
C ILE A 120 -16.06 6.76 -17.13
N PRO A 121 -16.46 7.57 -18.10
CA PRO A 121 -15.64 7.70 -19.31
C PRO A 121 -14.23 8.19 -19.02
N GLN A 122 -14.08 8.94 -17.97
CA GLN A 122 -12.78 9.49 -17.59
C GLN A 122 -12.04 8.63 -16.62
N LEU A 123 -12.77 7.87 -15.86
CA LEU A 123 -12.18 7.13 -14.77
C LEU A 123 -11.05 6.21 -15.20
N PRO A 124 -11.20 5.42 -16.24
CA PRO A 124 -10.09 4.56 -16.65
C PRO A 124 -8.85 5.34 -16.99
N ARG A 125 -9.01 6.48 -17.62
CA ARG A 125 -7.86 7.29 -17.98
C ARG A 125 -7.19 7.88 -16.74
N LEU A 126 -7.99 8.34 -15.78
CA LEU A 126 -7.43 8.88 -14.57
C LEU A 126 -6.67 7.83 -13.79
N ILE A 127 -7.26 6.66 -13.69
CA ILE A 127 -6.60 5.56 -13.01
C ILE A 127 -5.34 5.18 -13.75
N LYS A 128 -5.42 5.14 -15.07
CA LYS A 128 -4.27 4.86 -15.85
C LYS A 128 -3.13 5.82 -15.58
N GLU A 129 -3.45 7.08 -15.53
CA GLU A 129 -2.43 8.07 -15.26
C GLU A 129 -1.85 7.94 -13.88
N SER A 130 -2.69 7.57 -12.91
CA SER A 130 -2.22 7.42 -11.55
C SER A 130 -1.40 6.16 -11.35
N PHE A 131 -1.81 5.07 -11.99
CA PHE A 131 -1.23 3.77 -11.68
C PHE A 131 -0.51 3.15 -12.87
N ILE A 132 -1.09 3.24 -14.03
CA ILE A 132 -0.64 2.49 -15.18
C ILE A 132 0.32 3.27 -16.04
N LYS A 133 0.11 4.54 -16.11
CA LYS A 133 0.97 5.40 -16.88
C LYS A 133 2.42 5.26 -16.46
N LYS A 134 2.62 4.91 -15.25
CA LYS A 134 3.96 4.73 -14.73
C LYS A 134 4.69 3.57 -15.33
N LYS A 135 3.97 2.74 -15.97
CA LYS A 135 4.64 1.68 -16.67
C LYS A 135 5.43 2.22 -17.84
#